data_db4381b6cdc1032b74da66c44d6153d1
#
_entry.id   db4381b6cdc1032b74da66c44d6153d1
#
_cell.length_a   1.000
_cell.length_b   1.000
_cell.length_c   1.000
_cell.angle_alpha   90.00
_cell.angle_beta   90.00
_cell.angle_gamma   90.00
#
_symmetry.space_group_name_H-M   'P 1'
#
loop_
_entity.id
_entity.type
_entity.pdbx_description
1 polymer ?
#
loop_
_entity_poly.entity_id
_entity_poly.type
_entity_poly.pdbx_seq_one_letter_code
_entity_poly.pdbx_strand_id
1 'polypeptide(L)'
;MKIAILSCFYPYRGGISQFNACLYGELSRNHNVKAFNFSRQYPEFLFPGKTQFVTEDDEAVPVESTALLDTANPFSYIKTYKAIRDWNPDVLIVRYWMSYFGPSLGYVTRRMKKHCKVVSILDNVVPHEPRFFDTPLTKYFLKGSTGCVTLCEAVSEDLLRLSPKSTYTVIQHPLYSHFGAKKDRDAAERKLGLKPGRKNILFFGLIRKYKGLDILLEAFGMLSDEYQLIVAGEPYGSFEPYQQIIDRIPGKDRIVKELKYIKDSEVSDYFSAADLAVLPYRSATQSGISSVSYHFEVPMIVTDVGGLKETIGDRGTGMVVQDSSPESIKNAIEEYFSNPQIAEDCIRNIRSEKDRLSWSGFAERLIEFIGRL
;
A
#
# COMPACT_ATOMS: atom_id res chain seq x y z
N MET A 1 -22.59 1.14 16.92
CA MET A 1 -23.05 1.87 15.71
C MET A 1 -23.35 0.87 14.59
N LYS A 2 -24.20 1.26 13.64
CA LYS A 2 -24.40 0.58 12.36
C LYS A 2 -23.49 1.21 11.33
N ILE A 3 -22.50 0.46 10.82
CA ILE A 3 -21.44 0.96 9.92
C ILE A 3 -21.59 0.26 8.57
N ALA A 4 -21.90 1.02 7.52
CA ALA A 4 -21.82 0.53 6.14
C ALA A 4 -20.41 0.79 5.60
N ILE A 5 -19.79 -0.19 4.94
CA ILE A 5 -18.53 -0.01 4.21
C ILE A 5 -18.80 -0.28 2.73
N LEU A 6 -18.61 0.73 1.88
CA LEU A 6 -18.70 0.60 0.43
C LEU A 6 -17.29 0.66 -0.17
N SER A 7 -16.77 -0.48 -0.59
CA SER A 7 -15.47 -0.60 -1.21
C SER A 7 -15.32 -1.93 -1.95
N CYS A 8 -14.09 -2.30 -2.38
CA CYS A 8 -13.84 -3.63 -2.91
C CYS A 8 -13.53 -4.61 -1.77
N PHE A 9 -14.15 -5.78 -1.84
CA PHE A 9 -13.95 -6.94 -0.96
C PHE A 9 -13.77 -8.18 -1.83
N TYR A 10 -13.54 -9.32 -1.20
CA TYR A 10 -13.58 -10.61 -1.90
C TYR A 10 -14.79 -10.66 -2.87
N PRO A 11 -14.64 -11.14 -4.13
CA PRO A 11 -13.50 -11.84 -4.70
C PRO A 11 -12.43 -10.97 -5.37
N TYR A 12 -12.42 -9.65 -5.13
CA TYR A 12 -11.36 -8.79 -5.68
C TYR A 12 -10.06 -8.98 -4.91
N ARG A 13 -8.93 -9.05 -5.65
CA ARG A 13 -7.60 -9.20 -5.07
C ARG A 13 -6.91 -7.85 -4.80
N GLY A 14 -5.87 -7.88 -3.98
CA GLY A 14 -4.93 -6.78 -3.77
C GLY A 14 -5.12 -6.03 -2.45
N GLY A 15 -4.17 -5.13 -2.18
CA GLY A 15 -4.03 -4.47 -0.87
C GLY A 15 -5.24 -3.69 -0.40
N ILE A 16 -6.06 -3.14 -1.33
CA ILE A 16 -7.28 -2.42 -0.94
C ILE A 16 -8.34 -3.39 -0.41
N SER A 17 -8.52 -4.54 -1.06
CA SER A 17 -9.47 -5.57 -0.61
C SER A 17 -9.05 -6.14 0.75
N GLN A 18 -7.76 -6.42 0.93
CA GLN A 18 -7.20 -6.90 2.20
C GLN A 18 -7.36 -5.87 3.32
N PHE A 19 -7.04 -4.61 3.06
CA PHE A 19 -7.24 -3.54 4.03
C PHE A 19 -8.71 -3.48 4.49
N ASN A 20 -9.63 -3.52 3.52
CA ASN A 20 -11.06 -3.45 3.82
C ASN A 20 -11.53 -4.67 4.63
N ALA A 21 -11.01 -5.85 4.34
CA ALA A 21 -11.31 -7.07 5.10
C ALA A 21 -10.80 -6.97 6.56
N CYS A 22 -9.56 -6.50 6.76
CA CYS A 22 -9.01 -6.27 8.10
C CYS A 22 -9.82 -5.20 8.87
N LEU A 23 -10.13 -4.07 8.23
CA LEU A 23 -10.94 -3.02 8.85
C LEU A 23 -12.35 -3.51 9.19
N TYR A 24 -12.98 -4.27 8.28
CA TYR A 24 -14.28 -4.88 8.51
C TYR A 24 -14.23 -5.81 9.73
N GLY A 25 -13.24 -6.70 9.80
CA GLY A 25 -13.06 -7.63 10.92
C GLY A 25 -12.88 -6.91 12.25
N GLU A 26 -12.04 -5.86 12.28
CA GLU A 26 -11.78 -5.10 13.49
C GLU A 26 -13.02 -4.32 13.96
N LEU A 27 -13.68 -3.61 13.06
CA LEU A 27 -14.91 -2.87 13.41
C LEU A 27 -16.06 -3.80 13.81
N SER A 28 -16.14 -5.00 13.24
CA SER A 28 -17.20 -5.98 13.54
C SER A 28 -17.12 -6.55 14.95
N ARG A 29 -15.99 -6.41 15.66
CA ARG A 29 -15.86 -6.82 17.07
C ARG A 29 -16.79 -6.05 18.00
N ASN A 30 -17.00 -4.76 17.71
CA ASN A 30 -17.73 -3.85 18.59
C ASN A 30 -18.92 -3.14 17.93
N HIS A 31 -19.14 -3.34 16.62
CA HIS A 31 -20.15 -2.62 15.84
C HIS A 31 -20.91 -3.56 14.93
N ASN A 32 -22.12 -3.16 14.50
CA ASN A 32 -22.89 -3.84 13.47
C ASN A 32 -22.42 -3.33 12.10
N VAL A 33 -21.58 -4.13 11.42
CA VAL A 33 -20.94 -3.73 10.16
C VAL A 33 -21.54 -4.49 8.99
N LYS A 34 -21.78 -3.80 7.88
CA LYS A 34 -22.21 -4.41 6.62
C LYS A 34 -21.33 -3.94 5.46
N ALA A 35 -20.80 -4.90 4.72
CA ALA A 35 -20.00 -4.65 3.52
C ALA A 35 -20.87 -4.57 2.26
N PHE A 36 -20.68 -3.52 1.47
CA PHE A 36 -21.21 -3.34 0.13
C PHE A 36 -20.04 -3.33 -0.85
N ASN A 37 -20.19 -4.11 -1.92
CA ASN A 37 -19.09 -4.40 -2.84
C ASN A 37 -19.43 -3.96 -4.27
N PHE A 38 -18.40 -3.90 -5.10
CA PHE A 38 -18.58 -3.79 -6.53
C PHE A 38 -19.13 -5.12 -7.10
N SER A 39 -20.11 -5.03 -8.00
CA SER A 39 -20.45 -6.12 -8.91
C SER A 39 -19.53 -6.10 -10.14
N ARG A 40 -19.03 -4.91 -10.51
CA ARG A 40 -17.96 -4.71 -11.49
C ARG A 40 -17.12 -3.48 -11.09
N GLN A 41 -15.87 -3.72 -10.76
CA GLN A 41 -14.93 -2.66 -10.36
C GLN A 41 -14.36 -1.94 -11.58
N TYR A 42 -13.81 -2.69 -12.54
CA TYR A 42 -13.32 -2.19 -13.82
C TYR A 42 -13.91 -2.99 -14.98
N PRO A 43 -14.21 -2.35 -16.14
CA PRO A 43 -14.31 -3.08 -17.39
C PRO A 43 -12.99 -3.82 -17.67
N GLU A 44 -13.04 -5.05 -18.17
CA GLU A 44 -11.86 -5.90 -18.36
C GLU A 44 -10.75 -5.23 -19.18
N PHE A 45 -11.12 -4.49 -20.23
CA PHE A 45 -10.18 -3.80 -21.10
C PHE A 45 -9.47 -2.59 -20.45
N LEU A 46 -9.95 -2.10 -19.29
CA LEU A 46 -9.33 -1.02 -18.51
C LEU A 46 -8.46 -1.55 -17.37
N PHE A 47 -8.54 -2.83 -17.07
CA PHE A 47 -7.75 -3.40 -16.00
C PHE A 47 -6.32 -3.69 -16.49
N PRO A 48 -5.30 -3.14 -15.83
CA PRO A 48 -3.92 -3.22 -16.32
C PRO A 48 -3.22 -4.55 -16.00
N GLY A 49 -3.82 -5.44 -15.23
CA GLY A 49 -3.27 -6.75 -14.84
C GLY A 49 -3.94 -7.94 -15.53
N LYS A 50 -3.46 -9.15 -15.25
CA LYS A 50 -4.02 -10.39 -15.82
C LYS A 50 -5.43 -10.69 -15.30
N THR A 51 -5.69 -10.47 -14.01
CA THR A 51 -7.00 -10.65 -13.38
C THR A 51 -7.16 -9.71 -12.19
N GLN A 52 -8.37 -9.23 -11.96
CA GLN A 52 -8.74 -8.43 -10.79
C GLN A 52 -9.31 -9.28 -9.65
N PHE A 53 -9.44 -10.58 -9.86
CA PHE A 53 -10.02 -11.52 -8.91
C PHE A 53 -8.96 -12.37 -8.24
N VAL A 54 -9.25 -12.83 -7.01
CA VAL A 54 -8.42 -13.80 -6.30
C VAL A 54 -8.35 -15.10 -7.08
N THR A 55 -7.20 -15.72 -7.04
CA THR A 55 -6.94 -17.06 -7.58
C THR A 55 -6.90 -18.06 -6.43
N GLU A 56 -6.85 -19.36 -6.71
CA GLU A 56 -6.75 -20.42 -5.68
C GLU A 56 -5.51 -20.28 -4.78
N ASP A 57 -4.53 -19.52 -5.23
CA ASP A 57 -3.26 -19.28 -4.57
C ASP A 57 -3.24 -18.02 -3.67
N ASP A 58 -4.29 -17.19 -3.72
CA ASP A 58 -4.35 -15.94 -2.93
C ASP A 58 -5.02 -16.21 -1.56
N GLU A 59 -4.33 -15.89 -0.47
CA GLU A 59 -4.88 -15.94 0.90
C GLU A 59 -5.80 -14.75 1.18
N ALA A 60 -6.85 -14.58 0.38
CA ALA A 60 -7.80 -13.49 0.59
C ALA A 60 -8.83 -13.85 1.67
N VAL A 61 -9.05 -12.95 2.62
CA VAL A 61 -10.06 -13.13 3.66
C VAL A 61 -11.45 -12.92 3.05
N PRO A 62 -12.30 -13.96 2.98
CA PRO A 62 -13.65 -13.81 2.50
C PRO A 62 -14.48 -12.98 3.50
N VAL A 63 -15.06 -11.88 3.00
CA VAL A 63 -16.02 -11.06 3.73
C VAL A 63 -17.37 -11.18 3.05
N GLU A 64 -18.40 -11.52 3.83
CA GLU A 64 -19.77 -11.50 3.31
C GLU A 64 -20.13 -10.08 2.91
N SER A 65 -20.39 -9.87 1.61
CA SER A 65 -20.66 -8.55 1.06
C SER A 65 -21.77 -8.56 0.04
N THR A 66 -22.50 -7.45 -0.05
CA THR A 66 -23.57 -7.26 -1.04
C THR A 66 -22.98 -6.58 -2.28
N ALA A 67 -22.74 -7.35 -3.35
CA ALA A 67 -22.16 -6.86 -4.61
C ALA A 67 -23.22 -6.15 -5.46
N LEU A 68 -23.18 -4.81 -5.53
CA LEU A 68 -24.20 -4.01 -6.21
C LEU A 68 -23.62 -2.96 -7.16
N LEU A 69 -22.45 -2.36 -6.84
CA LEU A 69 -21.93 -1.21 -7.54
C LEU A 69 -21.19 -1.63 -8.81
N ASP A 70 -21.74 -1.32 -9.97
CA ASP A 70 -21.10 -1.45 -11.27
C ASP A 70 -20.64 -0.07 -11.74
N THR A 71 -19.34 0.16 -11.84
CA THR A 71 -18.77 1.47 -12.17
C THR A 71 -19.15 1.97 -13.57
N ALA A 72 -19.49 1.06 -14.49
CA ALA A 72 -19.90 1.40 -15.85
C ALA A 72 -21.42 1.48 -16.04
N ASN A 73 -22.23 1.20 -14.98
CA ASN A 73 -23.69 1.23 -15.06
C ASN A 73 -24.31 2.21 -14.05
N PRO A 74 -24.73 3.42 -14.47
CA PRO A 74 -25.33 4.42 -13.56
C PRO A 74 -26.59 3.95 -12.81
N PHE A 75 -27.35 3.01 -13.36
CA PHE A 75 -28.52 2.45 -12.65
C PHE A 75 -28.10 1.68 -11.40
N SER A 76 -26.93 1.05 -11.43
CA SER A 76 -26.36 0.39 -10.25
C SER A 76 -26.08 1.36 -9.10
N TYR A 77 -25.73 2.62 -9.40
CA TYR A 77 -25.48 3.64 -8.38
C TYR A 77 -26.74 3.93 -7.57
N ILE A 78 -27.90 4.01 -8.26
CA ILE A 78 -29.20 4.21 -7.62
C ILE A 78 -29.55 3.00 -6.76
N LYS A 79 -29.35 1.78 -7.28
CA LYS A 79 -29.61 0.53 -6.55
C LYS A 79 -28.73 0.44 -5.29
N THR A 80 -27.43 0.74 -5.42
CA THR A 80 -26.49 0.74 -4.30
C THR A 80 -26.88 1.76 -3.24
N TYR A 81 -27.16 3.00 -3.65
CA TYR A 81 -27.62 4.03 -2.73
C TYR A 81 -28.88 3.60 -1.96
N LYS A 82 -29.92 3.07 -2.66
CA LYS A 82 -31.17 2.60 -2.03
C LYS A 82 -30.87 1.49 -1.01
N ALA A 83 -30.07 0.49 -1.39
CA ALA A 83 -29.74 -0.63 -0.52
C ALA A 83 -29.01 -0.18 0.77
N ILE A 84 -28.07 0.77 0.67
CA ILE A 84 -27.36 1.32 1.83
C ILE A 84 -28.33 2.15 2.69
N ARG A 85 -29.14 3.01 2.07
CA ARG A 85 -30.13 3.83 2.78
C ARG A 85 -31.13 2.96 3.53
N ASP A 86 -31.67 1.93 2.89
CA ASP A 86 -32.70 1.06 3.47
C ASP A 86 -32.14 0.19 4.61
N TRP A 87 -30.82 -0.08 4.62
CA TRP A 87 -30.13 -0.67 5.76
C TRP A 87 -29.97 0.33 6.92
N ASN A 88 -30.10 1.63 6.65
CA ASN A 88 -30.08 2.74 7.62
C ASN A 88 -28.85 2.75 8.54
N PRO A 89 -27.64 3.00 8.00
CA PRO A 89 -26.42 3.10 8.79
C PRO A 89 -26.31 4.44 9.53
N ASP A 90 -25.58 4.44 10.66
CA ASP A 90 -25.15 5.67 11.35
C ASP A 90 -24.02 6.37 10.58
N VAL A 91 -23.18 5.58 9.91
CA VAL A 91 -22.05 6.06 9.10
C VAL A 91 -21.83 5.17 7.88
N LEU A 92 -21.50 5.80 6.76
CA LEU A 92 -21.00 5.15 5.55
C LEU A 92 -19.50 5.43 5.44
N ILE A 93 -18.69 4.38 5.47
CA ILE A 93 -17.24 4.44 5.18
C ILE A 93 -17.05 4.07 3.72
N VAL A 94 -16.29 4.89 2.98
CA VAL A 94 -15.96 4.65 1.56
C VAL A 94 -14.45 4.79 1.37
N ARG A 95 -13.83 3.87 0.66
CA ARG A 95 -12.43 3.99 0.29
C ARG A 95 -12.27 4.51 -1.14
N TYR A 96 -11.37 5.47 -1.34
CA TYR A 96 -11.13 6.13 -2.60
C TYR A 96 -9.64 6.14 -2.94
N TRP A 97 -9.28 5.60 -4.12
CA TRP A 97 -7.88 5.44 -4.54
C TRP A 97 -7.62 5.90 -5.97
N MET A 98 -8.66 6.24 -6.75
CA MET A 98 -8.51 6.62 -8.15
C MET A 98 -9.72 7.44 -8.60
N SER A 99 -9.47 8.47 -9.43
CA SER A 99 -10.49 9.39 -9.97
C SER A 99 -11.59 8.69 -10.80
N TYR A 100 -11.26 7.54 -11.41
CA TYR A 100 -12.20 6.70 -12.15
C TYR A 100 -13.46 6.34 -11.33
N PHE A 101 -13.30 6.16 -10.01
CA PHE A 101 -14.43 5.87 -9.10
C PHE A 101 -15.23 7.12 -8.71
N GLY A 102 -14.76 8.31 -9.09
CA GLY A 102 -15.41 9.58 -8.77
C GLY A 102 -16.89 9.63 -9.08
N PRO A 103 -17.36 9.27 -10.31
CA PRO A 103 -18.78 9.29 -10.66
C PRO A 103 -19.62 8.33 -9.84
N SER A 104 -19.21 7.06 -9.70
CA SER A 104 -19.99 6.02 -9.03
C SER A 104 -20.04 6.23 -7.51
N LEU A 105 -18.88 6.32 -6.86
CA LEU A 105 -18.81 6.56 -5.41
C LEU A 105 -19.35 7.94 -5.05
N GLY A 106 -19.05 8.98 -5.84
CA GLY A 106 -19.54 10.33 -5.61
C GLY A 106 -21.06 10.46 -5.70
N TYR A 107 -21.71 9.71 -6.59
CA TYR A 107 -23.16 9.66 -6.63
C TYR A 107 -23.75 9.09 -5.34
N VAL A 108 -23.22 7.95 -4.87
CA VAL A 108 -23.71 7.28 -3.66
C VAL A 108 -23.45 8.13 -2.42
N THR A 109 -22.19 8.62 -2.24
CA THR A 109 -21.80 9.40 -1.05
C THR A 109 -22.57 10.70 -0.92
N ARG A 110 -22.75 11.45 -2.02
CA ARG A 110 -23.52 12.72 -2.01
C ARG A 110 -24.98 12.54 -1.63
N ARG A 111 -25.59 11.39 -1.97
CA ARG A 111 -26.95 11.08 -1.55
C ARG A 111 -27.01 10.57 -0.11
N MET A 112 -26.06 9.72 0.29
CA MET A 112 -25.98 9.20 1.65
C MET A 112 -25.67 10.27 2.69
N LYS A 113 -24.90 11.30 2.34
CA LYS A 113 -24.60 12.46 3.23
C LYS A 113 -25.83 13.16 3.78
N LYS A 114 -26.99 12.98 3.14
CA LYS A 114 -28.29 13.52 3.61
C LYS A 114 -28.95 12.62 4.67
N HIS A 115 -28.44 11.43 4.92
CA HIS A 115 -29.04 10.41 5.78
C HIS A 115 -28.12 9.99 6.93
N CYS A 116 -26.80 9.97 6.70
CA CYS A 116 -25.81 9.58 7.69
C CYS A 116 -24.48 10.33 7.48
N LYS A 117 -23.56 10.22 8.43
CA LYS A 117 -22.17 10.67 8.24
C LYS A 117 -21.52 9.86 7.13
N VAL A 118 -20.74 10.49 6.26
CA VAL A 118 -19.97 9.82 5.21
C VAL A 118 -18.48 10.10 5.43
N VAL A 119 -17.73 9.07 5.73
CA VAL A 119 -16.27 9.14 5.93
C VAL A 119 -15.55 8.48 4.78
N SER A 120 -14.67 9.23 4.12
CA SER A 120 -13.88 8.75 2.98
C SER A 120 -12.45 8.51 3.40
N ILE A 121 -11.98 7.25 3.28
CA ILE A 121 -10.56 6.90 3.44
C ILE A 121 -9.89 7.10 2.08
N LEU A 122 -8.89 7.97 2.04
CA LEU A 122 -8.24 8.42 0.81
C LEU A 122 -6.83 7.82 0.71
N ASP A 123 -6.62 6.94 -0.27
CA ASP A 123 -5.28 6.44 -0.61
C ASP A 123 -4.51 7.45 -1.47
N ASN A 124 -5.18 8.01 -2.47
CA ASN A 124 -4.66 9.03 -3.37
C ASN A 124 -5.78 10.02 -3.73
N VAL A 125 -5.48 11.30 -3.67
CA VAL A 125 -6.38 12.38 -4.09
C VAL A 125 -5.99 12.89 -5.48
N VAL A 126 -4.68 12.92 -5.74
CA VAL A 126 -4.08 13.24 -7.04
C VAL A 126 -3.37 12.00 -7.56
N PRO A 127 -3.69 11.51 -8.80
CA PRO A 127 -2.98 10.40 -9.39
C PRO A 127 -1.50 10.72 -9.66
N HIS A 128 -0.62 9.71 -9.61
CA HIS A 128 0.80 9.85 -9.98
C HIS A 128 1.02 10.28 -11.44
N GLU A 129 0.09 9.90 -12.31
CA GLU A 129 0.06 10.28 -13.72
C GLU A 129 -1.27 11.02 -13.97
N PRO A 130 -1.33 12.34 -13.71
CA PRO A 130 -2.59 13.08 -13.74
C PRO A 130 -3.10 13.27 -15.18
N ARG A 131 -4.42 13.12 -15.34
CA ARG A 131 -5.16 13.38 -16.56
C ARG A 131 -6.09 14.56 -16.35
N PHE A 132 -6.50 15.24 -17.43
CA PHE A 132 -7.33 16.45 -17.36
C PHE A 132 -8.68 16.28 -16.63
N PHE A 133 -9.22 15.06 -16.59
CA PHE A 133 -10.49 14.75 -15.95
C PHE A 133 -10.36 14.33 -14.47
N ASP A 134 -9.18 14.05 -13.96
CA ASP A 134 -8.99 13.52 -12.60
C ASP A 134 -9.45 14.51 -11.53
N THR A 135 -9.03 15.76 -11.64
CA THR A 135 -9.39 16.81 -10.69
C THR A 135 -10.90 17.06 -10.58
N PRO A 136 -11.66 17.24 -11.71
CA PRO A 136 -13.11 17.37 -11.63
C PRO A 136 -13.82 16.18 -11.00
N LEU A 137 -13.40 14.94 -11.33
CA LEU A 137 -14.01 13.74 -10.81
C LEU A 137 -13.74 13.55 -9.31
N THR A 138 -12.51 13.82 -8.87
CA THR A 138 -12.14 13.79 -7.46
C THR A 138 -12.90 14.85 -6.66
N LYS A 139 -12.97 16.09 -7.16
CA LYS A 139 -13.77 17.15 -6.52
C LYS A 139 -15.25 16.80 -6.44
N TYR A 140 -15.79 16.14 -7.45
CA TYR A 140 -17.19 15.65 -7.42
C TYR A 140 -17.40 14.64 -6.29
N PHE A 141 -16.47 13.69 -6.13
CA PHE A 141 -16.51 12.70 -5.05
C PHE A 141 -16.39 13.35 -3.67
N LEU A 142 -15.39 14.20 -3.46
CA LEU A 142 -15.10 14.84 -2.16
C LEU A 142 -16.30 15.64 -1.60
N LYS A 143 -17.15 16.22 -2.46
CA LYS A 143 -18.40 16.89 -2.03
C LYS A 143 -19.38 15.96 -1.30
N GLY A 144 -19.25 14.64 -1.50
CA GLY A 144 -20.04 13.63 -0.81
C GLY A 144 -19.54 13.28 0.59
N SER A 145 -18.32 13.65 0.96
CA SER A 145 -17.72 13.32 2.26
C SER A 145 -18.20 14.29 3.34
N THR A 146 -18.46 13.80 4.54
CA THR A 146 -18.62 14.59 5.77
C THR A 146 -17.25 14.80 6.39
N GLY A 147 -16.42 13.76 6.40
CA GLY A 147 -15.04 13.80 6.85
C GLY A 147 -14.16 12.90 5.96
N CYS A 148 -12.86 13.17 5.94
CA CYS A 148 -11.86 12.43 5.21
C CYS A 148 -10.80 11.88 6.15
N VAL A 149 -10.36 10.65 5.91
CA VAL A 149 -9.19 10.06 6.55
C VAL A 149 -8.12 9.92 5.47
N THR A 150 -6.96 10.51 5.69
CA THR A 150 -5.78 10.33 4.85
C THR A 150 -4.79 9.42 5.56
N LEU A 151 -3.98 8.71 4.80
CA LEU A 151 -3.05 7.72 5.36
C LEU A 151 -1.64 8.29 5.58
N CYS A 152 -1.38 9.51 5.09
CA CYS A 152 -0.16 10.31 5.33
C CYS A 152 -0.42 11.79 5.07
N GLU A 153 0.50 12.66 5.53
CA GLU A 153 0.37 14.13 5.38
C GLU A 153 0.39 14.57 3.92
N ALA A 154 1.19 13.95 3.07
CA ALA A 154 1.24 14.29 1.64
C ALA A 154 -0.14 14.17 0.95
N VAL A 155 -0.94 13.16 1.33
CA VAL A 155 -2.33 13.03 0.82
C VAL A 155 -3.24 14.09 1.42
N SER A 156 -2.98 14.56 2.65
CA SER A 156 -3.72 15.66 3.28
C SER A 156 -3.48 16.98 2.56
N GLU A 157 -2.25 17.27 2.19
CA GLU A 157 -1.90 18.45 1.42
C GLU A 157 -2.59 18.46 0.06
N ASP A 158 -2.61 17.33 -0.63
CA ASP A 158 -3.34 17.16 -1.88
C ASP A 158 -4.84 17.37 -1.70
N LEU A 159 -5.41 16.82 -0.61
CA LEU A 159 -6.82 17.01 -0.26
C LEU A 159 -7.13 18.51 -0.06
N LEU A 160 -6.32 19.21 0.72
CA LEU A 160 -6.54 20.63 1.01
C LEU A 160 -6.36 21.51 -0.22
N ARG A 161 -5.47 21.18 -1.14
CA ARG A 161 -5.36 21.87 -2.45
C ARG A 161 -6.62 21.72 -3.30
N LEU A 162 -7.28 20.55 -3.28
CA LEU A 162 -8.49 20.31 -4.07
C LEU A 162 -9.77 20.73 -3.35
N SER A 163 -9.80 20.64 -2.03
CA SER A 163 -10.95 20.93 -1.17
C SER A 163 -10.52 21.55 0.16
N PRO A 164 -10.19 22.87 0.19
CA PRO A 164 -9.61 23.55 1.35
C PRO A 164 -10.46 23.55 2.63
N LYS A 165 -11.76 23.24 2.50
CA LYS A 165 -12.72 23.22 3.62
C LYS A 165 -13.04 21.80 4.10
N SER A 166 -12.30 20.79 3.66
CA SER A 166 -12.52 19.40 4.11
C SER A 166 -12.16 19.24 5.58
N THR A 167 -13.06 18.64 6.35
CA THR A 167 -12.74 18.13 7.69
C THR A 167 -11.99 16.82 7.49
N TYR A 168 -10.79 16.69 8.07
CA TYR A 168 -9.97 15.51 7.90
C TYR A 168 -9.16 15.15 9.15
N THR A 169 -8.64 13.94 9.14
CA THR A 169 -7.63 13.46 10.08
C THR A 169 -6.64 12.55 9.37
N VAL A 170 -5.41 12.51 9.86
CA VAL A 170 -4.39 11.57 9.39
C VAL A 170 -4.38 10.36 10.30
N ILE A 171 -4.64 9.18 9.74
CA ILE A 171 -4.49 7.90 10.46
C ILE A 171 -3.62 7.02 9.59
N GLN A 172 -2.37 6.82 10.00
CA GLN A 172 -1.41 6.05 9.21
C GLN A 172 -1.88 4.62 8.97
N HIS A 173 -1.46 4.08 7.82
CA HIS A 173 -1.82 2.74 7.39
C HIS A 173 -1.41 1.68 8.41
N PRO A 174 -2.33 0.80 8.87
CA PRO A 174 -1.98 -0.28 9.79
C PRO A 174 -1.04 -1.30 9.15
N LEU A 175 -0.32 -2.04 9.97
CA LEU A 175 0.53 -3.11 9.49
C LEU A 175 -0.28 -4.30 9.00
N TYR A 176 0.17 -4.90 7.91
CA TYR A 176 -0.36 -6.19 7.47
C TYR A 176 0.24 -7.32 8.31
N SER A 177 -0.59 -8.22 8.83
CA SER A 177 -0.18 -9.37 9.65
C SER A 177 -0.44 -10.74 9.00
N HIS A 178 -1.04 -10.77 7.81
CA HIS A 178 -1.45 -12.00 7.13
C HIS A 178 -0.31 -12.73 6.40
N PHE A 179 0.87 -12.13 6.30
CA PHE A 179 2.03 -12.75 5.61
C PHE A 179 2.74 -13.85 6.42
N GLY A 180 2.16 -14.26 7.56
CA GLY A 180 2.73 -15.27 8.44
C GLY A 180 3.88 -14.75 9.32
N ALA A 181 4.49 -15.65 10.07
CA ALA A 181 5.60 -15.32 10.96
C ALA A 181 6.93 -15.22 10.20
N LYS A 182 7.87 -14.46 10.77
CA LYS A 182 9.26 -14.46 10.32
C LYS A 182 9.83 -15.87 10.42
N LYS A 183 10.44 -16.35 9.34
CA LYS A 183 11.06 -17.68 9.23
C LYS A 183 12.51 -17.65 9.70
N ASP A 184 13.09 -18.84 9.84
CA ASP A 184 14.54 -18.96 10.00
C ASP A 184 15.26 -18.45 8.75
N ARG A 185 16.29 -17.58 8.98
CA ARG A 185 17.04 -16.93 7.90
C ARG A 185 17.73 -17.91 6.98
N ASP A 186 18.42 -18.91 7.55
CA ASP A 186 19.18 -19.87 6.75
C ASP A 186 18.25 -20.72 5.89
N ALA A 187 17.05 -21.06 6.40
CA ALA A 187 16.04 -21.76 5.64
C ALA A 187 15.50 -20.91 4.47
N ALA A 188 15.26 -19.62 4.72
CA ALA A 188 14.81 -18.68 3.69
C ALA A 188 15.90 -18.45 2.62
N GLU A 189 17.15 -18.24 3.03
CA GLU A 189 18.29 -18.11 2.12
C GLU A 189 18.46 -19.34 1.22
N ARG A 190 18.42 -20.55 1.79
CA ARG A 190 18.49 -21.80 1.00
C ARG A 190 17.36 -21.91 0.00
N LYS A 191 16.14 -21.57 0.40
CA LYS A 191 14.96 -21.62 -0.47
C LYS A 191 15.08 -20.65 -1.66
N LEU A 192 15.65 -19.48 -1.44
CA LEU A 192 15.86 -18.45 -2.47
C LEU A 192 17.16 -18.64 -3.26
N GLY A 193 17.97 -19.65 -2.96
CA GLY A 193 19.27 -19.90 -3.61
C GLY A 193 20.32 -18.82 -3.31
N LEU A 194 20.23 -18.15 -2.16
CA LEU A 194 21.17 -17.14 -1.73
C LEU A 194 22.45 -17.75 -1.19
N LYS A 195 23.56 -17.06 -1.34
CA LYS A 195 24.86 -17.47 -0.79
C LYS A 195 24.93 -17.09 0.69
N PRO A 196 25.19 -18.04 1.60
CA PRO A 196 25.28 -17.76 3.03
C PRO A 196 26.36 -16.72 3.37
N GLY A 197 26.13 -15.95 4.43
CA GLY A 197 27.09 -14.99 4.97
C GLY A 197 27.22 -13.69 4.17
N ARG A 198 26.37 -13.47 3.18
CA ARG A 198 26.28 -12.20 2.45
C ARG A 198 25.24 -11.28 3.07
N LYS A 199 25.36 -9.98 2.76
CA LYS A 199 24.42 -8.92 3.11
C LYS A 199 23.30 -8.88 2.07
N ASN A 200 22.08 -9.20 2.48
CA ASN A 200 20.93 -9.40 1.60
C ASN A 200 20.11 -8.10 1.46
N ILE A 201 20.15 -7.51 0.28
CA ILE A 201 19.35 -6.33 -0.07
C ILE A 201 18.10 -6.80 -0.82
N LEU A 202 16.93 -6.28 -0.45
CA LEU A 202 15.65 -6.65 -1.04
C LEU A 202 15.00 -5.46 -1.77
N PHE A 203 14.65 -5.67 -3.04
CA PHE A 203 13.65 -4.89 -3.76
C PHE A 203 12.40 -5.74 -3.92
N PHE A 204 11.25 -5.26 -3.44
CA PHE A 204 10.02 -6.05 -3.40
C PHE A 204 8.80 -5.32 -3.98
N GLY A 205 7.91 -6.09 -4.63
CA GLY A 205 6.62 -5.66 -5.14
C GLY A 205 6.61 -5.35 -6.64
N LEU A 206 5.47 -4.89 -7.18
CA LEU A 206 5.32 -4.63 -8.62
C LEU A 206 6.46 -3.77 -9.16
N ILE A 207 7.11 -4.24 -10.23
CA ILE A 207 8.22 -3.53 -10.87
C ILE A 207 7.65 -2.51 -11.85
N ARG A 208 7.74 -1.23 -11.46
CA ARG A 208 7.30 -0.07 -12.25
C ARG A 208 8.39 0.98 -12.31
N LYS A 209 8.42 1.78 -13.38
CA LYS A 209 9.44 2.81 -13.60
C LYS A 209 9.59 3.78 -12.42
N TYR A 210 8.48 4.22 -11.83
CA TYR A 210 8.52 5.15 -10.70
C TYR A 210 9.15 4.55 -9.43
N LYS A 211 9.21 3.21 -9.31
CA LYS A 211 9.83 2.52 -8.17
C LYS A 211 11.35 2.44 -8.21
N GLY A 212 11.98 2.85 -9.31
CA GLY A 212 13.41 3.09 -9.38
C GLY A 212 14.30 1.84 -9.28
N LEU A 213 13.81 0.66 -9.72
CA LEU A 213 14.66 -0.55 -9.73
C LEU A 213 15.97 -0.34 -10.53
N ASP A 214 15.93 0.43 -11.61
CA ASP A 214 17.11 0.81 -12.38
C ASP A 214 18.14 1.56 -11.53
N ILE A 215 17.74 2.48 -10.68
CA ILE A 215 18.62 3.20 -9.75
C ILE A 215 19.30 2.22 -8.79
N LEU A 216 18.52 1.29 -8.22
CA LEU A 216 19.09 0.29 -7.31
C LEU A 216 20.05 -0.67 -8.02
N LEU A 217 19.76 -1.08 -9.25
CA LEU A 217 20.64 -1.92 -10.04
C LEU A 217 21.98 -1.25 -10.33
N GLU A 218 21.95 0.03 -10.72
CA GLU A 218 23.17 0.83 -10.92
C GLU A 218 23.94 1.01 -9.61
N ALA A 219 23.29 1.32 -8.50
CA ALA A 219 23.89 1.38 -7.17
C ALA A 219 24.54 0.04 -6.77
N PHE A 220 23.82 -1.07 -6.99
CA PHE A 220 24.30 -2.41 -6.69
C PHE A 220 25.55 -2.80 -7.50
N GLY A 221 25.65 -2.34 -8.74
CA GLY A 221 26.83 -2.53 -9.59
C GLY A 221 28.10 -1.91 -9.03
N MET A 222 27.99 -0.94 -8.12
CA MET A 222 29.11 -0.29 -7.45
C MET A 222 29.45 -0.90 -6.08
N LEU A 223 28.64 -1.86 -5.58
CA LEU A 223 28.87 -2.52 -4.29
C LEU A 223 29.82 -3.71 -4.42
N SER A 224 30.55 -3.97 -3.33
CA SER A 224 31.49 -5.10 -3.23
C SER A 224 30.81 -6.47 -3.25
N ASP A 225 31.61 -7.55 -3.30
CA ASP A 225 31.09 -8.92 -3.40
C ASP A 225 30.43 -9.45 -2.13
N GLU A 226 30.50 -8.72 -1.03
CA GLU A 226 29.83 -9.09 0.23
C GLU A 226 28.31 -8.90 0.19
N TYR A 227 27.79 -8.17 -0.81
CA TYR A 227 26.36 -7.91 -0.99
C TYR A 227 25.74 -8.84 -2.01
N GLN A 228 24.46 -9.17 -1.81
CA GLN A 228 23.61 -9.76 -2.84
C GLN A 228 22.24 -9.09 -2.87
N LEU A 229 21.64 -9.06 -4.06
CA LEU A 229 20.37 -8.38 -4.32
C LEU A 229 19.27 -9.39 -4.66
N ILE A 230 18.15 -9.27 -3.99
CA ILE A 230 16.93 -9.98 -4.28
C ILE A 230 15.96 -9.01 -4.97
N VAL A 231 15.56 -9.31 -6.20
CA VAL A 231 14.54 -8.58 -6.95
C VAL A 231 13.31 -9.47 -7.05
N ALA A 232 12.28 -9.18 -6.26
CA ALA A 232 11.08 -10.00 -6.17
C ALA A 232 9.82 -9.19 -6.52
N GLY A 233 9.14 -9.56 -7.60
CA GLY A 233 7.90 -8.93 -8.00
C GLY A 233 7.56 -9.06 -9.49
N GLU A 234 6.29 -8.83 -9.81
CA GLU A 234 5.80 -8.90 -11.19
C GLU A 234 6.16 -7.62 -11.96
N PRO A 235 6.82 -7.74 -13.13
CA PRO A 235 7.06 -6.60 -14.00
C PRO A 235 5.77 -6.08 -14.62
N TYR A 236 5.55 -4.77 -14.50
CA TYR A 236 4.49 -4.08 -15.22
C TYR A 236 5.02 -3.57 -16.56
N GLY A 237 4.87 -4.38 -17.59
CA GLY A 237 5.48 -4.17 -18.89
C GLY A 237 6.76 -5.01 -19.10
N SER A 238 7.65 -4.54 -19.98
CA SER A 238 8.90 -5.26 -20.29
C SER A 238 9.93 -5.13 -19.17
N PHE A 239 10.57 -6.24 -18.81
CA PHE A 239 11.73 -6.26 -17.91
C PHE A 239 13.05 -6.00 -18.63
N GLU A 240 13.06 -6.00 -19.96
CA GLU A 240 14.25 -5.87 -20.79
C GLU A 240 15.16 -4.66 -20.45
N PRO A 241 14.63 -3.45 -20.18
CA PRO A 241 15.50 -2.32 -19.78
C PRO A 241 16.32 -2.60 -18.51
N TYR A 242 15.74 -3.31 -17.54
CA TYR A 242 16.42 -3.71 -16.30
C TYR A 242 17.43 -4.84 -16.55
N GLN A 243 17.09 -5.79 -17.43
CA GLN A 243 18.01 -6.87 -17.81
C GLN A 243 19.27 -6.32 -18.48
N GLN A 244 19.16 -5.32 -19.33
CA GLN A 244 20.31 -4.66 -19.96
C GLN A 244 21.25 -3.99 -18.94
N ILE A 245 20.70 -3.45 -17.84
CA ILE A 245 21.52 -2.93 -16.75
C ILE A 245 22.23 -4.08 -16.02
N ILE A 246 21.48 -5.13 -15.66
CA ILE A 246 22.02 -6.32 -14.97
C ILE A 246 23.17 -6.95 -15.77
N ASP A 247 23.04 -7.04 -17.09
CA ASP A 247 24.05 -7.67 -17.94
C ASP A 247 25.38 -6.94 -17.97
N ARG A 248 25.40 -5.65 -17.61
CA ARG A 248 26.60 -4.82 -17.51
C ARG A 248 27.23 -4.81 -16.11
N ILE A 249 26.51 -5.31 -15.08
CA ILE A 249 26.98 -5.29 -13.69
C ILE A 249 28.06 -6.38 -13.51
N PRO A 250 29.26 -6.04 -13.02
CA PRO A 250 30.22 -7.03 -12.55
C PRO A 250 29.62 -7.84 -11.41
N GLY A 251 29.73 -9.18 -11.45
CA GLY A 251 29.15 -10.04 -10.41
C GLY A 251 27.62 -10.10 -10.42
N LYS A 252 26.99 -10.04 -11.60
CA LYS A 252 25.54 -10.19 -11.80
C LYS A 252 24.96 -11.51 -11.26
N ASP A 253 25.78 -12.50 -11.02
CA ASP A 253 25.44 -13.77 -10.34
C ASP A 253 25.03 -13.58 -8.87
N ARG A 254 25.25 -12.39 -8.31
CA ARG A 254 24.78 -11.97 -6.97
C ARG A 254 23.37 -11.40 -6.97
N ILE A 255 22.70 -11.32 -8.14
CA ILE A 255 21.34 -10.83 -8.29
C ILE A 255 20.40 -12.00 -8.49
N VAL A 256 19.56 -12.27 -7.49
CA VAL A 256 18.50 -13.28 -7.56
C VAL A 256 17.20 -12.59 -8.00
N LYS A 257 16.56 -13.13 -9.04
CA LYS A 257 15.35 -12.54 -9.63
C LYS A 257 14.17 -13.49 -9.53
N GLU A 258 13.07 -13.01 -8.97
CA GLU A 258 11.76 -13.67 -8.98
C GLU A 258 10.74 -12.76 -9.65
N LEU A 259 10.66 -12.86 -10.99
CA LEU A 259 9.86 -11.97 -11.84
C LEU A 259 8.44 -12.48 -12.02
N LYS A 260 7.72 -12.58 -10.91
CA LYS A 260 6.33 -13.06 -10.85
C LYS A 260 5.56 -12.29 -9.77
N TYR A 261 4.25 -12.43 -9.76
CA TYR A 261 3.47 -12.05 -8.58
C TYR A 261 3.89 -12.96 -7.41
N ILE A 262 4.35 -12.35 -6.33
CA ILE A 262 4.73 -13.08 -5.11
C ILE A 262 3.47 -13.31 -4.28
N LYS A 263 3.14 -14.57 -4.04
CA LYS A 263 1.99 -14.98 -3.23
C LYS A 263 2.19 -14.58 -1.77
N ASP A 264 1.12 -14.26 -1.06
CA ASP A 264 1.17 -13.85 0.34
C ASP A 264 1.91 -14.88 1.23
N SER A 265 1.73 -16.19 0.95
CA SER A 265 2.44 -17.29 1.61
C SER A 265 3.95 -17.36 1.35
N GLU A 266 4.43 -16.71 0.27
CA GLU A 266 5.84 -16.66 -0.11
C GLU A 266 6.54 -15.41 0.46
N VAL A 267 5.79 -14.34 0.80
CA VAL A 267 6.35 -13.04 1.25
C VAL A 267 7.32 -13.21 2.41
N SER A 268 6.98 -14.07 3.37
CA SER A 268 7.82 -14.35 4.53
C SER A 268 9.21 -14.88 4.18
N ASP A 269 9.40 -15.60 3.05
CA ASP A 269 10.71 -16.11 2.64
C ASP A 269 11.64 -14.96 2.26
N TYR A 270 11.16 -13.98 1.49
CA TYR A 270 11.95 -12.84 1.03
C TYR A 270 12.35 -11.91 2.16
N PHE A 271 11.39 -11.55 3.01
CA PHE A 271 11.65 -10.63 4.12
C PHE A 271 12.42 -11.30 5.27
N SER A 272 12.31 -12.62 5.46
CA SER A 272 13.12 -13.32 6.45
C SER A 272 14.59 -13.48 6.04
N ALA A 273 14.85 -13.54 4.74
CA ALA A 273 16.20 -13.58 4.19
C ALA A 273 16.86 -12.19 4.11
N ALA A 274 16.07 -11.11 4.10
CA ALA A 274 16.56 -9.75 3.87
C ALA A 274 17.14 -9.11 5.14
N ASP A 275 18.26 -8.41 5.00
CA ASP A 275 18.83 -7.53 6.02
C ASP A 275 18.34 -6.09 5.88
N LEU A 276 18.04 -5.69 4.64
CA LEU A 276 17.69 -4.33 4.27
C LEU A 276 16.74 -4.34 3.06
N ALA A 277 15.67 -3.58 3.11
CA ALA A 277 14.84 -3.30 1.94
C ALA A 277 15.18 -1.92 1.37
N VAL A 278 15.18 -1.78 0.03
CA VAL A 278 15.48 -0.51 -0.63
C VAL A 278 14.33 -0.10 -1.53
N LEU A 279 13.79 1.10 -1.29
CA LEU A 279 12.67 1.69 -2.04
C LEU A 279 13.14 3.00 -2.71
N PRO A 280 13.87 2.93 -3.82
CA PRO A 280 14.48 4.10 -4.48
C PRO A 280 13.48 4.81 -5.39
N TYR A 281 12.30 5.10 -4.84
CA TYR A 281 11.16 5.60 -5.61
C TYR A 281 11.41 7.00 -6.16
N ARG A 282 10.98 7.26 -7.39
CA ARG A 282 10.98 8.58 -8.00
C ARG A 282 9.77 9.41 -7.59
N SER A 283 8.68 8.72 -7.29
CA SER A 283 7.46 9.33 -6.75
C SER A 283 6.68 8.31 -5.95
N ALA A 284 6.09 8.74 -4.85
CA ALA A 284 5.18 7.93 -4.05
C ALA A 284 4.25 8.85 -3.27
N THR A 285 3.06 8.38 -2.89
CA THR A 285 2.28 8.95 -1.80
C THR A 285 2.58 8.20 -0.52
N GLN A 286 2.59 6.88 -0.60
CA GLN A 286 2.97 5.94 0.45
C GLN A 286 3.36 4.61 -0.18
N SER A 287 3.90 3.68 0.60
CA SER A 287 4.23 2.34 0.15
C SER A 287 3.67 1.26 1.07
N GLY A 288 2.86 0.36 0.54
CA GLY A 288 2.43 -0.83 1.28
C GLY A 288 3.59 -1.75 1.67
N ILE A 289 4.73 -1.63 0.97
CA ILE A 289 5.94 -2.40 1.29
C ILE A 289 6.53 -1.99 2.64
N SER A 290 6.37 -0.72 3.05
CA SER A 290 6.82 -0.28 4.38
C SER A 290 6.10 -1.03 5.51
N SER A 291 4.79 -1.27 5.36
CA SER A 291 4.02 -2.04 6.33
C SER A 291 4.47 -3.52 6.40
N VAL A 292 4.79 -4.12 5.24
CA VAL A 292 5.33 -5.49 5.18
C VAL A 292 6.72 -5.55 5.81
N SER A 293 7.59 -4.58 5.50
CA SER A 293 8.94 -4.48 6.05
C SER A 293 8.91 -4.36 7.58
N TYR A 294 8.00 -3.55 8.12
CA TYR A 294 7.79 -3.44 9.56
C TYR A 294 7.32 -4.76 10.18
N HIS A 295 6.38 -5.47 9.52
CA HIS A 295 5.91 -6.76 10.02
C HIS A 295 7.06 -7.73 10.27
N PHE A 296 8.03 -7.80 9.34
CA PHE A 296 9.20 -8.67 9.42
C PHE A 296 10.41 -8.05 10.12
N GLU A 297 10.30 -6.82 10.62
CA GLU A 297 11.39 -6.09 11.29
C GLU A 297 12.60 -5.91 10.37
N VAL A 298 12.37 -5.55 9.11
CA VAL A 298 13.41 -5.26 8.13
C VAL A 298 13.53 -3.75 7.95
N PRO A 299 14.67 -3.12 8.29
CA PRO A 299 14.93 -1.70 8.05
C PRO A 299 14.90 -1.36 6.56
N MET A 300 14.69 -0.07 6.25
CA MET A 300 14.56 0.39 4.87
C MET A 300 15.51 1.53 4.56
N ILE A 301 15.97 1.60 3.29
CA ILE A 301 16.48 2.83 2.70
C ILE A 301 15.43 3.32 1.70
N VAL A 302 15.02 4.58 1.83
CA VAL A 302 13.99 5.19 0.99
C VAL A 302 14.46 6.54 0.46
N THR A 303 13.91 6.96 -0.68
CA THR A 303 14.06 8.32 -1.19
C THR A 303 13.10 9.29 -0.51
N ASP A 304 13.43 10.59 -0.45
CA ASP A 304 12.60 11.65 0.11
C ASP A 304 11.46 12.01 -0.86
N VAL A 305 10.48 11.10 -1.00
CA VAL A 305 9.31 11.29 -1.86
C VAL A 305 8.01 10.94 -1.14
N GLY A 306 7.01 11.78 -1.27
CA GLY A 306 5.69 11.57 -0.68
C GLY A 306 5.76 11.38 0.85
N GLY A 307 5.03 10.40 1.38
CA GLY A 307 5.00 10.09 2.81
C GLY A 307 6.11 9.15 3.29
N LEU A 308 7.11 8.83 2.47
CA LEU A 308 8.17 7.88 2.86
C LEU A 308 9.09 8.45 3.93
N LYS A 309 9.45 9.76 3.84
CA LYS A 309 10.23 10.44 4.86
C LYS A 309 9.52 10.43 6.21
N GLU A 310 8.24 10.83 6.22
CA GLU A 310 7.39 10.84 7.42
C GLU A 310 7.28 9.44 8.06
N THR A 311 7.08 8.42 7.21
CA THR A 311 6.82 7.05 7.67
C THR A 311 8.10 6.34 8.14
N ILE A 312 9.24 6.60 7.50
CA ILE A 312 10.49 5.88 7.72
C ILE A 312 11.53 6.76 8.43
N GLY A 313 11.85 7.93 7.86
CA GLY A 313 12.91 8.81 8.37
C GLY A 313 12.58 9.43 9.72
N ASP A 314 11.44 10.12 9.81
CA ASP A 314 11.02 10.82 11.03
C ASP A 314 10.71 9.83 12.18
N ARG A 315 10.50 8.56 11.87
CA ARG A 315 10.32 7.46 12.83
C ARG A 315 11.61 6.74 13.19
N GLY A 316 12.72 7.03 12.48
CA GLY A 316 14.01 6.36 12.70
C GLY A 316 13.97 4.86 12.43
N THR A 317 13.07 4.39 11.55
CA THR A 317 12.89 2.98 11.20
C THR A 317 13.68 2.58 9.97
N GLY A 318 14.40 3.53 9.39
CA GLY A 318 15.25 3.39 8.22
C GLY A 318 15.95 4.69 7.89
N MET A 319 16.66 4.71 6.77
CA MET A 319 17.41 5.86 6.28
C MET A 319 16.70 6.52 5.10
N VAL A 320 16.79 7.84 4.99
CA VAL A 320 16.24 8.62 3.88
C VAL A 320 17.37 9.24 3.07
N VAL A 321 17.40 8.97 1.77
CA VAL A 321 18.29 9.66 0.84
C VAL A 321 17.57 10.84 0.19
N GLN A 322 18.27 11.98 0.09
CA GLN A 322 17.67 13.22 -0.40
C GLN A 322 17.49 13.24 -1.92
N ASP A 323 18.31 12.48 -2.64
CA ASP A 323 18.20 12.34 -4.08
C ASP A 323 18.11 10.87 -4.49
N SER A 324 17.60 10.63 -5.70
CA SER A 324 17.45 9.28 -6.25
C SER A 324 18.64 8.88 -7.10
N SER A 325 19.87 9.35 -6.78
CA SER A 325 21.07 8.92 -7.52
C SER A 325 21.54 7.53 -7.09
N PRO A 326 22.11 6.75 -8.00
CA PRO A 326 22.72 5.47 -7.66
C PRO A 326 23.82 5.60 -6.59
N GLU A 327 24.61 6.66 -6.62
CA GLU A 327 25.66 6.95 -5.66
C GLU A 327 25.11 7.17 -4.25
N SER A 328 24.03 7.94 -4.11
CA SER A 328 23.39 8.17 -2.81
C SER A 328 22.80 6.90 -2.22
N ILE A 329 22.15 6.07 -3.04
CA ILE A 329 21.65 4.76 -2.61
C ILE A 329 22.80 3.84 -2.19
N LYS A 330 23.88 3.76 -2.99
CA LYS A 330 25.08 2.97 -2.67
C LYS A 330 25.71 3.41 -1.34
N ASN A 331 25.92 4.71 -1.14
CA ASN A 331 26.50 5.25 0.08
C ASN A 331 25.65 4.95 1.32
N ALA A 332 24.34 5.10 1.22
CA ALA A 332 23.41 4.77 2.31
C ALA A 332 23.42 3.27 2.65
N ILE A 333 23.53 2.38 1.65
CA ILE A 333 23.68 0.94 1.88
C ILE A 333 24.99 0.64 2.63
N GLU A 334 26.11 1.21 2.19
CA GLU A 334 27.41 1.02 2.85
C GLU A 334 27.41 1.58 4.27
N GLU A 335 26.83 2.75 4.50
CA GLU A 335 26.68 3.37 5.82
C GLU A 335 25.86 2.47 6.76
N TYR A 336 24.71 1.96 6.29
CA TYR A 336 23.85 1.06 7.07
C TYR A 336 24.60 -0.19 7.53
N PHE A 337 25.36 -0.82 6.64
CA PHE A 337 26.05 -2.07 6.96
C PHE A 337 27.41 -1.88 7.67
N SER A 338 28.03 -0.71 7.56
CA SER A 338 29.27 -0.40 8.27
C SER A 338 29.05 0.01 9.73
N ASN A 339 27.83 0.42 10.08
CA ASN A 339 27.48 0.84 11.43
C ASN A 339 26.33 -0.02 12.00
N PRO A 340 26.62 -1.11 12.73
CA PRO A 340 25.61 -1.99 13.31
C PRO A 340 24.58 -1.27 14.19
N GLN A 341 24.96 -0.16 14.83
CA GLN A 341 24.05 0.62 15.68
C GLN A 341 22.87 1.18 14.90
N ILE A 342 23.05 1.55 13.62
CA ILE A 342 21.95 2.01 12.77
C ILE A 342 20.89 0.90 12.61
N ALA A 343 21.32 -0.33 12.33
CA ALA A 343 20.42 -1.46 12.19
C ALA A 343 19.66 -1.77 13.49
N GLU A 344 20.37 -1.78 14.63
CA GLU A 344 19.77 -2.02 15.95
C GLU A 344 18.74 -0.95 16.31
N ASP A 345 19.06 0.32 16.08
CA ASP A 345 18.18 1.44 16.35
C ASP A 345 16.94 1.40 15.46
N CYS A 346 17.10 1.12 14.17
CA CYS A 346 15.99 0.95 13.24
C CYS A 346 15.06 -0.19 13.67
N ILE A 347 15.59 -1.36 14.01
CA ILE A 347 14.79 -2.52 14.44
C ILE A 347 14.05 -2.21 15.74
N ARG A 348 14.71 -1.57 16.71
CA ARG A 348 14.06 -1.15 17.97
C ARG A 348 12.89 -0.20 17.71
N ASN A 349 13.10 0.79 16.83
CA ASN A 349 12.05 1.74 16.46
C ASN A 349 10.92 1.09 15.68
N ILE A 350 11.22 0.14 14.77
CA ILE A 350 10.20 -0.65 14.06
C ILE A 350 9.31 -1.40 15.07
N ARG A 351 9.87 -2.02 16.10
CA ARG A 351 9.10 -2.72 17.14
C ARG A 351 8.14 -1.77 17.87
N SER A 352 8.61 -0.58 18.23
CA SER A 352 7.75 0.46 18.81
C SER A 352 6.63 0.91 17.87
N GLU A 353 6.93 1.07 16.56
CA GLU A 353 5.93 1.47 15.57
C GLU A 353 4.91 0.35 15.28
N LYS A 354 5.28 -0.93 15.40
CA LYS A 354 4.34 -2.06 15.24
C LYS A 354 3.17 -1.96 16.23
N ASP A 355 3.45 -1.62 17.49
CA ASP A 355 2.40 -1.45 18.51
C ASP A 355 1.48 -0.27 18.17
N ARG A 356 2.05 0.82 17.66
CA ARG A 356 1.32 2.03 17.29
C ARG A 356 0.44 1.86 16.04
N LEU A 357 0.89 1.06 15.08
CA LEU A 357 0.23 0.84 13.78
C LEU A 357 -0.65 -0.41 13.76
N SER A 358 -1.28 -0.73 14.89
CA SER A 358 -2.22 -1.85 14.99
C SER A 358 -3.57 -1.55 14.31
N TRP A 359 -4.29 -2.57 13.88
CA TRP A 359 -5.64 -2.46 13.34
C TRP A 359 -6.64 -1.94 14.35
N SER A 360 -6.51 -2.35 15.63
CA SER A 360 -7.34 -1.82 16.73
C SER A 360 -7.13 -0.32 16.91
N GLY A 361 -5.88 0.13 16.98
CA GLY A 361 -5.56 1.56 17.09
C GLY A 361 -6.03 2.39 15.87
N PHE A 362 -6.03 1.81 14.66
CA PHE A 362 -6.62 2.46 13.49
C PHE A 362 -8.14 2.59 13.64
N ALA A 363 -8.82 1.49 13.99
CA ALA A 363 -10.28 1.47 14.15
C ALA A 363 -10.73 2.42 15.27
N GLU A 364 -10.05 2.44 16.42
CA GLU A 364 -10.35 3.36 17.52
C GLU A 364 -10.26 4.82 17.10
N ARG A 365 -9.17 5.23 16.44
CA ARG A 365 -9.00 6.61 15.95
C ARG A 365 -10.03 6.97 14.89
N LEU A 366 -10.39 6.02 14.02
CA LEU A 366 -11.43 6.20 13.02
C LEU A 366 -12.79 6.45 13.69
N ILE A 367 -13.16 5.64 14.70
CA ILE A 367 -14.40 5.78 15.45
C ILE A 367 -14.44 7.10 16.25
N GLU A 368 -13.33 7.48 16.86
CA GLU A 368 -13.19 8.78 17.54
C GLU A 368 -13.39 9.95 16.56
N PHE A 369 -12.77 9.87 15.38
CA PHE A 369 -12.97 10.88 14.33
C PHE A 369 -14.44 10.96 13.89
N ILE A 370 -15.09 9.82 13.65
CA ILE A 370 -16.52 9.75 13.32
C ILE A 370 -17.37 10.41 14.41
N GLY A 371 -17.00 10.21 15.68
CA GLY A 371 -17.69 10.83 16.83
C GLY A 371 -17.65 12.36 16.81
N ARG A 372 -16.55 12.93 16.32
CA ARG A 372 -16.31 14.41 16.26
C ARG A 372 -16.96 15.09 15.05
N LEU A 373 -17.38 14.37 14.01
CA LEU A 373 -18.11 14.88 12.84
C LEU A 373 -19.58 15.16 13.17
#